data_9989b093cede4c0124c4322c4aee6670
#
_entry.id   9989b093cede4c0124c4322c4aee6670
#
_cell.length_a   1.000
_cell.length_b   1.000
_cell.length_c   1.000
_cell.angle_alpha   90.00
_cell.angle_beta   90.00
_cell.angle_gamma   90.00
#
_symmetry.space_group_name_H-M   'P 1'
#
loop_
_entity.id
_entity.type
_entity.pdbx_description
1 polymer ?
#
loop_
_entity_poly.entity_id
_entity_poly.type
_entity_poly.pdbx_seq_one_letter_code
_entity_poly.pdbx_strand_id
1 'polypeptide(L)'
;MESARFQNINTEFLTVMKKVYKSPFVLDVMNQPGIQKSLERLAELLNKIQKALGEYLERERASFPRFYFVGDEDLLEIIGNSKDILRIMKHLKKMFAGISTILLDDDLTQILGMASREGEEVRFKEPISLKDYPKINDWLTKLESEMRRSLAVLLCESVSELQEFYGSGLEMEPFMAWMEKYPAQLVTLAIQVAWTGAVETSFQQGSTPDSPLSTIQKGLELLADVVLTELAPVTRRKCEHLITELVHQRDVTRTLNQQGVSDNMAFAWLYQMRFYLDAGAANPLGCLSIRVSDTSFPYGWEYLGVPDRLVQTPLTDRCYLTLTQALDTQLGGAPFGPAGTGGQLGSKYTPSYLHDFE
;
A
#
# COMPACT_ATOMS: atom_id res chain seq x y z
N MET A 1 -20.36 -14.48 -28.81
CA MET A 1 -19.84 -15.06 -30.08
C MET A 1 -18.76 -16.12 -29.76
N GLU A 2 -17.74 -15.83 -28.97
CA GLU A 2 -16.64 -16.75 -28.65
C GLU A 2 -17.07 -17.98 -27.84
N SER A 3 -18.02 -17.85 -26.92
CA SER A 3 -18.60 -18.97 -26.17
C SER A 3 -19.22 -20.03 -27.07
N ALA A 4 -19.99 -19.65 -28.10
CA ALA A 4 -20.57 -20.56 -29.05
C ALA A 4 -19.49 -21.25 -29.93
N ARG A 5 -18.45 -20.51 -30.31
CA ARG A 5 -17.28 -21.10 -31.02
C ARG A 5 -16.57 -22.13 -30.15
N PHE A 6 -16.34 -21.82 -28.88
CA PHE A 6 -15.72 -22.76 -27.95
C PHE A 6 -16.56 -24.04 -27.76
N GLN A 7 -17.87 -23.92 -27.63
CA GLN A 7 -18.77 -25.07 -27.52
C GLN A 7 -18.68 -25.98 -28.74
N ASN A 8 -18.60 -25.41 -29.94
CA ASN A 8 -18.43 -26.22 -31.19
C ASN A 8 -17.09 -26.95 -31.19
N ILE A 9 -15.99 -26.25 -30.81
CA ILE A 9 -14.65 -26.85 -30.69
C ILE A 9 -14.65 -27.98 -29.65
N ASN A 10 -15.24 -27.73 -28.47
CA ASN A 10 -15.35 -28.75 -27.43
C ASN A 10 -16.11 -29.99 -27.88
N THR A 11 -17.23 -29.82 -28.59
CA THR A 11 -18.02 -30.94 -29.13
C THR A 11 -17.22 -31.76 -30.14
N GLU A 12 -16.49 -31.09 -31.02
CA GLU A 12 -15.64 -31.75 -32.03
C GLU A 12 -14.48 -32.48 -31.34
N PHE A 13 -13.79 -31.82 -30.38
CA PHE A 13 -12.71 -32.45 -29.62
C PHE A 13 -13.19 -33.66 -28.83
N LEU A 14 -14.33 -33.55 -28.15
CA LEU A 14 -14.92 -34.69 -27.43
C LEU A 14 -15.27 -35.83 -28.36
N THR A 15 -15.68 -35.53 -29.60
CA THR A 15 -15.96 -36.60 -30.63
C THR A 15 -14.67 -37.31 -31.00
N VAL A 16 -13.56 -36.58 -31.19
CA VAL A 16 -12.24 -37.19 -31.44
C VAL A 16 -11.83 -38.05 -30.23
N MET A 17 -11.92 -37.51 -29.01
CA MET A 17 -11.54 -38.20 -27.77
C MET A 17 -12.36 -39.46 -27.53
N LYS A 18 -13.66 -39.49 -27.85
CA LYS A 18 -14.52 -40.68 -27.77
C LYS A 18 -14.08 -41.77 -28.76
N LYS A 19 -13.59 -41.37 -29.94
CA LYS A 19 -13.04 -42.36 -30.93
C LYS A 19 -11.72 -42.93 -30.43
N VAL A 20 -10.82 -42.09 -29.91
CA VAL A 20 -9.54 -42.51 -29.33
C VAL A 20 -9.75 -43.43 -28.13
N TYR A 21 -10.73 -43.16 -27.28
CA TYR A 21 -11.06 -43.99 -26.12
C TYR A 21 -11.49 -45.43 -26.52
N LYS A 22 -12.17 -45.57 -27.67
CA LYS A 22 -12.57 -46.89 -28.17
C LYS A 22 -11.40 -47.76 -28.67
N SER A 23 -10.36 -47.14 -29.25
CA SER A 23 -9.12 -47.77 -29.68
C SER A 23 -7.92 -46.82 -29.33
N PRO A 24 -7.32 -46.99 -28.13
CA PRO A 24 -6.31 -46.09 -27.65
C PRO A 24 -4.91 -46.39 -28.20
N PHE A 25 -4.80 -47.22 -29.21
CA PHE A 25 -3.52 -47.52 -29.85
C PHE A 25 -3.10 -46.38 -30.79
N VAL A 26 -1.86 -45.91 -30.69
CA VAL A 26 -1.35 -44.78 -31.46
C VAL A 26 -1.52 -44.96 -32.96
N LEU A 27 -1.23 -46.17 -33.48
CA LEU A 27 -1.37 -46.48 -34.90
C LEU A 27 -2.82 -46.40 -35.40
N ASP A 28 -3.78 -46.84 -34.58
CA ASP A 28 -5.20 -46.78 -34.93
C ASP A 28 -5.70 -45.32 -34.94
N VAL A 29 -5.22 -44.51 -34.01
CA VAL A 29 -5.54 -43.07 -33.96
C VAL A 29 -4.94 -42.34 -35.17
N MET A 30 -3.68 -42.62 -35.52
CA MET A 30 -3.00 -41.98 -36.64
C MET A 30 -3.57 -42.40 -38.00
N ASN A 31 -4.10 -43.62 -38.13
CA ASN A 31 -4.73 -44.10 -39.32
C ASN A 31 -6.19 -43.65 -39.51
N GLN A 32 -6.76 -42.86 -38.54
CA GLN A 32 -8.08 -42.30 -38.74
C GLN A 32 -8.06 -41.24 -39.86
N PRO A 33 -8.95 -41.35 -40.86
CA PRO A 33 -8.94 -40.44 -41.98
C PRO A 33 -9.24 -38.98 -41.52
N GLY A 34 -8.33 -38.09 -41.84
CA GLY A 34 -8.48 -36.65 -41.58
C GLY A 34 -8.20 -36.22 -40.14
N ILE A 35 -7.71 -37.07 -39.23
CA ILE A 35 -7.43 -36.72 -37.83
C ILE A 35 -6.42 -35.57 -37.72
N GLN A 36 -5.35 -35.59 -38.50
CA GLN A 36 -4.36 -34.53 -38.48
C GLN A 36 -4.95 -33.16 -38.83
N LYS A 37 -5.69 -33.10 -39.95
CA LYS A 37 -6.35 -31.86 -40.39
C LYS A 37 -7.38 -31.36 -39.37
N SER A 38 -8.11 -32.26 -38.71
CA SER A 38 -9.05 -31.91 -37.66
C SER A 38 -8.34 -31.32 -36.45
N LEU A 39 -7.23 -31.92 -35.99
CA LEU A 39 -6.45 -31.42 -34.85
C LEU A 39 -5.77 -30.09 -35.19
N GLU A 40 -5.19 -29.91 -36.34
CA GLU A 40 -4.63 -28.66 -36.81
C GLU A 40 -5.68 -27.54 -36.81
N ARG A 41 -6.86 -27.81 -37.37
CA ARG A 41 -7.98 -26.84 -37.34
C ARG A 41 -8.44 -26.52 -35.94
N LEU A 42 -8.56 -27.50 -35.05
CA LEU A 42 -8.92 -27.28 -33.65
C LEU A 42 -7.88 -26.40 -32.95
N ALA A 43 -6.58 -26.68 -33.17
CA ALA A 43 -5.49 -25.87 -32.63
C ALA A 43 -5.54 -24.43 -33.12
N GLU A 44 -5.77 -24.19 -34.41
CA GLU A 44 -5.92 -22.83 -34.95
C GLU A 44 -7.12 -22.07 -34.35
N LEU A 45 -8.26 -22.75 -34.19
CA LEU A 45 -9.46 -22.17 -33.60
C LEU A 45 -9.27 -21.83 -32.12
N LEU A 46 -8.60 -22.73 -31.37
CA LEU A 46 -8.26 -22.47 -29.96
C LEU A 46 -7.30 -21.29 -29.83
N ASN A 47 -6.29 -21.21 -30.68
CA ASN A 47 -5.38 -20.05 -30.70
C ASN A 47 -6.11 -18.72 -30.97
N LYS A 48 -7.11 -18.71 -31.87
CA LYS A 48 -7.94 -17.53 -32.11
C LYS A 48 -8.78 -17.14 -30.88
N ILE A 49 -9.34 -18.13 -30.17
CA ILE A 49 -10.09 -17.88 -28.94
C ILE A 49 -9.15 -17.37 -27.83
N GLN A 50 -7.97 -17.99 -27.68
CA GLN A 50 -6.97 -17.56 -26.70
C GLN A 50 -6.54 -16.11 -26.94
N LYS A 51 -6.28 -15.73 -28.20
CA LYS A 51 -5.94 -14.36 -28.56
C LYS A 51 -7.09 -13.38 -28.22
N ALA A 52 -8.32 -13.72 -28.58
CA ALA A 52 -9.48 -12.88 -28.27
C ALA A 52 -9.71 -12.73 -26.76
N LEU A 53 -9.45 -13.81 -25.97
CA LEU A 53 -9.51 -13.76 -24.52
C LEU A 53 -8.40 -12.87 -23.94
N GLY A 54 -7.17 -12.98 -24.44
CA GLY A 54 -6.06 -12.12 -24.05
C GLY A 54 -6.36 -10.64 -24.32
N GLU A 55 -6.89 -10.30 -25.49
CA GLU A 55 -7.33 -8.93 -25.82
C GLU A 55 -8.47 -8.43 -24.92
N TYR A 56 -9.35 -9.31 -24.47
CA TYR A 56 -10.39 -8.98 -23.50
C TYR A 56 -9.79 -8.69 -22.12
N LEU A 57 -8.91 -9.56 -21.62
CA LEU A 57 -8.25 -9.37 -20.32
C LEU A 57 -7.41 -8.10 -20.29
N GLU A 58 -6.74 -7.78 -21.41
CA GLU A 58 -5.95 -6.54 -21.51
C GLU A 58 -6.83 -5.29 -21.42
N ARG A 59 -8.03 -5.32 -22.03
CA ARG A 59 -8.99 -4.21 -21.86
C ARG A 59 -9.48 -4.07 -20.42
N GLU A 60 -9.69 -5.18 -19.72
CA GLU A 60 -10.07 -5.14 -18.30
C GLU A 60 -8.93 -4.59 -17.44
N ARG A 61 -7.66 -4.97 -17.72
CA ARG A 61 -6.47 -4.40 -17.07
C ARG A 61 -6.32 -2.92 -17.33
N ALA A 62 -6.53 -2.47 -18.55
CA ALA A 62 -6.49 -1.05 -18.89
C ALA A 62 -7.58 -0.23 -18.19
N SER A 63 -8.75 -0.84 -17.88
CA SER A 63 -9.82 -0.16 -17.16
C SER A 63 -9.57 -0.03 -15.65
N PHE A 64 -8.83 -0.97 -15.07
CA PHE A 64 -8.39 -0.95 -13.67
C PHE A 64 -6.95 -1.45 -13.57
N PRO A 65 -5.94 -0.55 -13.57
CA PRO A 65 -4.53 -0.92 -13.70
C PRO A 65 -4.00 -1.91 -12.65
N ARG A 66 -4.59 -1.94 -11.44
CA ARG A 66 -4.20 -2.91 -10.41
C ARG A 66 -4.43 -4.38 -10.83
N PHE A 67 -5.19 -4.64 -11.86
CA PHE A 67 -5.32 -5.97 -12.45
C PHE A 67 -4.03 -6.48 -13.13
N TYR A 68 -3.05 -5.61 -13.43
CA TYR A 68 -1.74 -6.04 -13.88
C TYR A 68 -0.96 -6.87 -12.85
N PHE A 69 -1.28 -6.71 -11.56
CA PHE A 69 -0.71 -7.54 -10.49
C PHE A 69 -1.40 -8.90 -10.33
N VAL A 70 -2.44 -9.18 -11.12
CA VAL A 70 -3.25 -10.40 -11.05
C VAL A 70 -3.00 -11.25 -12.28
N GLY A 71 -2.67 -12.54 -12.10
CA GLY A 71 -2.51 -13.49 -13.20
C GLY A 71 -3.81 -13.73 -13.96
N ASP A 72 -3.71 -14.23 -15.20
CA ASP A 72 -4.86 -14.44 -16.09
C ASP A 72 -5.94 -15.34 -15.47
N GLU A 73 -5.56 -16.41 -14.80
CA GLU A 73 -6.50 -17.36 -14.17
C GLU A 73 -7.29 -16.70 -13.05
N ASP A 74 -6.61 -15.96 -12.18
CA ASP A 74 -7.24 -15.20 -11.08
C ASP A 74 -8.14 -14.09 -11.61
N LEU A 75 -7.70 -13.38 -12.66
CA LEU A 75 -8.48 -12.30 -13.27
C LEU A 75 -9.77 -12.87 -13.91
N LEU A 76 -9.68 -14.01 -14.57
CA LEU A 76 -10.86 -14.72 -15.08
C LEU A 76 -11.80 -15.16 -13.95
N GLU A 77 -11.26 -15.62 -12.82
CA GLU A 77 -12.06 -15.95 -11.65
C GLU A 77 -12.77 -14.72 -11.08
N ILE A 78 -12.08 -13.59 -10.96
CA ILE A 78 -12.60 -12.31 -10.49
C ILE A 78 -13.76 -11.86 -11.39
N ILE A 79 -13.55 -11.82 -12.71
CA ILE A 79 -14.54 -11.36 -13.69
C ILE A 79 -15.73 -12.32 -13.75
N GLY A 80 -15.47 -13.63 -13.74
CA GLY A 80 -16.49 -14.67 -13.80
C GLY A 80 -17.40 -14.71 -12.57
N ASN A 81 -16.89 -14.28 -11.40
CA ASN A 81 -17.63 -14.22 -10.15
C ASN A 81 -17.90 -12.77 -9.68
N SER A 82 -18.05 -11.85 -10.61
CA SER A 82 -18.20 -10.41 -10.32
C SER A 82 -19.36 -10.04 -9.38
N LYS A 83 -20.34 -10.95 -9.19
CA LYS A 83 -21.46 -10.78 -8.25
C LYS A 83 -21.20 -11.36 -6.86
N ASP A 84 -20.15 -12.14 -6.69
CA ASP A 84 -19.80 -12.80 -5.43
C ASP A 84 -18.61 -12.10 -4.80
N ILE A 85 -18.89 -11.08 -3.98
CA ILE A 85 -17.87 -10.25 -3.35
C ILE A 85 -16.96 -11.07 -2.42
N LEU A 86 -17.49 -12.13 -1.78
CA LEU A 86 -16.71 -12.96 -0.86
C LEU A 86 -15.61 -13.75 -1.60
N ARG A 87 -15.88 -14.15 -2.85
CA ARG A 87 -14.86 -14.79 -3.69
C ARG A 87 -13.80 -13.82 -4.15
N ILE A 88 -14.19 -12.57 -4.43
CA ILE A 88 -13.25 -11.55 -4.89
C ILE A 88 -12.29 -11.14 -3.76
N MET A 89 -12.77 -11.12 -2.51
CA MET A 89 -11.97 -10.72 -1.34
C MET A 89 -10.62 -11.44 -1.24
N LYS A 90 -10.54 -12.72 -1.59
CA LYS A 90 -9.28 -13.49 -1.56
C LYS A 90 -8.18 -12.95 -2.49
N HIS A 91 -8.57 -12.18 -3.51
CA HIS A 91 -7.65 -11.60 -4.49
C HIS A 91 -7.24 -10.16 -4.14
N LEU A 92 -7.91 -9.48 -3.18
CA LEU A 92 -7.59 -8.10 -2.80
C LEU A 92 -6.13 -7.91 -2.41
N LYS A 93 -5.56 -8.87 -1.67
CA LYS A 93 -4.14 -8.86 -1.28
C LYS A 93 -3.13 -8.90 -2.44
N LYS A 94 -3.59 -9.18 -3.67
CA LYS A 94 -2.76 -9.12 -4.88
C LYS A 94 -2.81 -7.75 -5.53
N MET A 95 -3.89 -7.00 -5.31
CA MET A 95 -4.16 -5.69 -5.91
C MET A 95 -3.82 -4.52 -4.99
N PHE A 96 -3.90 -4.73 -3.67
CA PHE A 96 -3.65 -3.71 -2.65
C PHE A 96 -2.55 -4.16 -1.70
N ALA A 97 -1.72 -3.21 -1.26
CA ALA A 97 -0.58 -3.51 -0.41
C ALA A 97 -0.99 -3.98 1.00
N GLY A 98 -1.94 -3.33 1.64
CA GLY A 98 -2.37 -3.59 3.01
C GLY A 98 -3.78 -4.15 3.15
N ILE A 99 -4.63 -4.08 2.12
CA ILE A 99 -6.00 -4.59 2.22
C ILE A 99 -5.99 -6.11 2.07
N SER A 100 -6.35 -6.80 3.15
CA SER A 100 -6.56 -8.25 3.15
C SER A 100 -8.02 -8.61 2.93
N THR A 101 -8.92 -7.86 3.60
CA THR A 101 -10.38 -8.02 3.53
C THR A 101 -11.07 -6.66 3.55
N ILE A 102 -12.33 -6.63 3.19
CA ILE A 102 -13.21 -5.46 3.30
C ILE A 102 -14.28 -5.71 4.34
N LEU A 103 -14.68 -4.65 5.03
CA LEU A 103 -15.77 -4.67 6.01
C LEU A 103 -17.08 -4.43 5.27
N LEU A 104 -18.00 -5.37 5.37
CA LEU A 104 -19.32 -5.31 4.72
C LEU A 104 -20.40 -5.07 5.77
N ASP A 105 -21.53 -4.53 5.33
CA ASP A 105 -22.76 -4.52 6.10
C ASP A 105 -23.38 -5.93 6.17
N ASP A 106 -24.37 -6.12 7.06
CA ASP A 106 -25.02 -7.43 7.29
C ASP A 106 -25.71 -7.96 6.02
N ASP A 107 -26.18 -7.07 5.16
CA ASP A 107 -26.88 -7.41 3.91
C ASP A 107 -25.94 -7.61 2.71
N LEU A 108 -24.62 -7.45 2.86
CA LEU A 108 -23.59 -7.49 1.81
C LEU A 108 -23.86 -6.49 0.66
N THR A 109 -24.42 -5.33 0.98
CA THR A 109 -24.82 -4.31 0.00
C THR A 109 -23.91 -3.09 0.03
N GLN A 110 -23.15 -2.89 1.10
CA GLN A 110 -22.26 -1.75 1.29
C GLN A 110 -20.89 -2.20 1.82
N ILE A 111 -19.84 -1.53 1.33
CA ILE A 111 -18.50 -1.65 1.88
C ILE A 111 -18.31 -0.52 2.90
N LEU A 112 -18.12 -0.86 4.15
CA LEU A 112 -17.99 0.06 5.27
C LEU A 112 -16.55 0.45 5.58
N GLY A 113 -15.58 -0.33 5.10
CA GLY A 113 -14.17 -0.13 5.40
C GLY A 113 -13.28 -1.25 4.86
N MET A 114 -12.06 -1.24 5.32
CA MET A 114 -11.02 -2.20 4.95
C MET A 114 -10.35 -2.77 6.21
N ALA A 115 -9.77 -3.96 6.10
CA ALA A 115 -8.99 -4.57 7.17
C ALA A 115 -7.67 -5.14 6.65
N SER A 116 -6.61 -5.01 7.46
CA SER A 116 -5.30 -5.57 7.18
C SER A 116 -5.21 -7.05 7.55
N ARG A 117 -4.11 -7.68 7.16
CA ARG A 117 -3.82 -9.07 7.54
C ARG A 117 -3.60 -9.23 9.05
N GLU A 118 -3.13 -8.19 9.71
CA GLU A 118 -2.86 -8.13 11.15
C GLU A 118 -4.13 -7.91 11.97
N GLY A 119 -5.28 -7.67 11.32
CA GLY A 119 -6.57 -7.45 11.97
C GLY A 119 -6.84 -5.97 12.34
N GLU A 120 -6.07 -5.03 11.78
CA GLU A 120 -6.40 -3.62 11.92
C GLU A 120 -7.57 -3.26 10.99
N GLU A 121 -8.62 -2.67 11.53
CA GLU A 121 -9.80 -2.22 10.80
C GLU A 121 -9.78 -0.72 10.59
N VAL A 122 -10.07 -0.29 9.36
CA VAL A 122 -10.19 1.12 9.00
C VAL A 122 -11.54 1.36 8.34
N ARG A 123 -12.39 2.13 8.99
CA ARG A 123 -13.70 2.50 8.46
C ARG A 123 -13.59 3.66 7.50
N PHE A 124 -14.31 3.58 6.39
CA PHE A 124 -14.39 4.65 5.41
C PHE A 124 -15.23 5.82 5.92
N LYS A 125 -14.89 7.01 5.48
CA LYS A 125 -15.69 8.22 5.76
C LYS A 125 -17.04 8.16 5.04
N GLU A 126 -17.07 7.55 3.85
CA GLU A 126 -18.29 7.31 3.10
C GLU A 126 -18.40 5.83 2.72
N PRO A 127 -19.45 5.11 3.14
CA PRO A 127 -19.68 3.73 2.72
C PRO A 127 -19.89 3.64 1.21
N ILE A 128 -19.42 2.54 0.60
CA ILE A 128 -19.54 2.33 -0.85
C ILE A 128 -20.71 1.40 -1.12
N SER A 129 -21.73 1.91 -1.83
CA SER A 129 -22.90 1.14 -2.24
C SER A 129 -22.58 0.24 -3.45
N LEU A 130 -22.69 -1.06 -3.28
CA LEU A 130 -22.51 -2.04 -4.36
C LEU A 130 -23.67 -2.02 -5.38
N LYS A 131 -24.81 -1.45 -4.98
CA LYS A 131 -25.95 -1.26 -5.90
C LYS A 131 -25.68 -0.16 -6.91
N ASP A 132 -25.00 0.92 -6.48
CA ASP A 132 -24.65 2.05 -7.34
C ASP A 132 -23.48 1.72 -8.26
N TYR A 133 -22.59 0.79 -7.83
CA TYR A 133 -21.42 0.34 -8.57
C TYR A 133 -21.49 -1.16 -8.86
N PRO A 134 -22.37 -1.64 -9.77
CA PRO A 134 -22.62 -3.06 -9.98
C PRO A 134 -21.49 -3.79 -10.73
N LYS A 135 -20.61 -3.05 -11.43
CA LYS A 135 -19.45 -3.63 -12.13
C LYS A 135 -18.26 -3.68 -11.19
N ILE A 136 -17.48 -4.73 -11.32
CA ILE A 136 -16.32 -4.95 -10.46
C ILE A 136 -15.27 -3.83 -10.57
N ASN A 137 -14.99 -3.37 -11.79
CA ASN A 137 -14.02 -2.31 -12.01
C ASN A 137 -14.47 -0.99 -11.36
N ASP A 138 -15.78 -0.70 -11.39
CA ASP A 138 -16.35 0.54 -10.86
C ASP A 138 -16.24 0.57 -9.32
N TRP A 139 -16.63 -0.51 -8.63
CA TRP A 139 -16.54 -0.52 -7.16
C TRP A 139 -15.11 -0.70 -6.66
N LEU A 140 -14.21 -1.39 -7.38
CA LEU A 140 -12.78 -1.43 -7.04
C LEU A 140 -12.12 -0.06 -7.19
N THR A 141 -12.44 0.68 -8.24
CA THR A 141 -11.98 2.08 -8.42
C THR A 141 -12.52 2.98 -7.31
N LYS A 142 -13.80 2.78 -6.93
CA LYS A 142 -14.39 3.53 -5.80
C LYS A 142 -13.74 3.14 -4.48
N LEU A 143 -13.43 1.86 -4.28
CA LEU A 143 -12.69 1.36 -3.11
C LEU A 143 -11.32 2.04 -2.98
N GLU A 144 -10.56 2.09 -4.08
CA GLU A 144 -9.27 2.78 -4.11
C GLU A 144 -9.39 4.27 -3.78
N SER A 145 -10.34 4.94 -4.41
CA SER A 145 -10.59 6.37 -4.19
C SER A 145 -10.99 6.66 -2.74
N GLU A 146 -11.89 5.85 -2.16
CA GLU A 146 -12.35 6.06 -0.79
C GLU A 146 -11.32 5.66 0.26
N MET A 147 -10.50 4.62 0.00
CA MET A 147 -9.32 4.28 0.80
C MET A 147 -8.41 5.51 0.94
N ARG A 148 -8.00 6.09 -0.18
CA ARG A 148 -7.11 7.26 -0.22
C ARG A 148 -7.73 8.46 0.49
N ARG A 149 -8.99 8.78 0.19
CA ARG A 149 -9.71 9.91 0.79
C ARG A 149 -9.87 9.75 2.30
N SER A 150 -10.30 8.57 2.76
CA SER A 150 -10.49 8.31 4.18
C SER A 150 -9.18 8.41 4.96
N LEU A 151 -8.07 7.88 4.43
CA LEU A 151 -6.76 8.01 5.05
C LEU A 151 -6.30 9.47 5.16
N ALA A 152 -6.49 10.27 4.10
CA ALA A 152 -6.12 11.68 4.10
C ALA A 152 -6.91 12.48 5.14
N VAL A 153 -8.21 12.29 5.22
CA VAL A 153 -9.07 12.96 6.21
C VAL A 153 -8.71 12.52 7.63
N LEU A 154 -8.54 11.21 7.85
CA LEU A 154 -8.15 10.67 9.16
C LEU A 154 -6.78 11.18 9.62
N LEU A 155 -5.82 11.41 8.70
CA LEU A 155 -4.53 12.01 9.06
C LEU A 155 -4.70 13.43 9.57
N CYS A 156 -5.49 14.26 8.88
CA CYS A 156 -5.75 15.64 9.34
C CYS A 156 -6.39 15.66 10.73
N GLU A 157 -7.38 14.78 10.98
CA GLU A 157 -7.99 14.61 12.30
C GLU A 157 -6.96 14.15 13.36
N SER A 158 -6.15 13.15 13.01
CA SER A 158 -5.12 12.58 13.90
C SER A 158 -4.07 13.61 14.30
N VAL A 159 -3.59 14.42 13.35
CA VAL A 159 -2.61 15.49 13.63
C VAL A 159 -3.23 16.59 14.47
N SER A 160 -4.46 17.01 14.17
CA SER A 160 -5.16 18.04 14.97
C SER A 160 -5.32 17.60 16.42
N GLU A 161 -5.77 16.37 16.66
CA GLU A 161 -5.93 15.81 18.02
C GLU A 161 -4.57 15.66 18.72
N LEU A 162 -3.53 15.20 18.00
CA LEU A 162 -2.19 15.09 18.56
C LEU A 162 -1.64 16.45 19.04
N GLN A 163 -1.87 17.53 18.30
CA GLN A 163 -1.40 18.86 18.64
C GLN A 163 -1.97 19.38 19.96
N GLU A 164 -3.15 18.93 20.40
CA GLU A 164 -3.77 19.34 21.66
C GLU A 164 -2.92 18.95 22.90
N PHE A 165 -2.20 17.83 22.83
CA PHE A 165 -1.44 17.32 23.98
C PHE A 165 0.05 17.07 23.72
N TYR A 166 0.53 17.06 22.46
CA TYR A 166 1.91 16.71 22.13
C TYR A 166 2.93 17.72 22.68
N GLY A 167 2.59 19.02 22.73
CA GLY A 167 3.49 20.08 23.19
C GLY A 167 3.34 20.47 24.67
N SER A 168 2.20 20.16 25.30
CA SER A 168 1.87 20.58 26.66
C SER A 168 2.25 19.58 27.75
N GLY A 169 2.69 18.41 27.38
CA GLY A 169 3.09 17.32 28.28
C GLY A 169 2.40 16.02 27.86
N LEU A 170 3.14 15.14 27.23
CA LEU A 170 2.69 13.80 26.89
C LEU A 170 2.29 13.03 28.17
N GLU A 171 1.00 12.68 28.27
CA GLU A 171 0.47 11.83 29.31
C GLU A 171 0.07 10.48 28.72
N MET A 172 0.19 9.41 29.52
CA MET A 172 -0.02 8.02 29.09
C MET A 172 -1.41 7.80 28.50
N GLU A 173 -2.47 8.15 29.25
CA GLU A 173 -3.86 7.82 28.87
C GLU A 173 -4.29 8.52 27.57
N PRO A 174 -4.13 9.84 27.39
CA PRO A 174 -4.48 10.51 26.14
C PRO A 174 -3.68 9.99 24.94
N PHE A 175 -2.39 9.72 25.14
CA PHE A 175 -1.53 9.22 24.08
C PHE A 175 -1.93 7.82 23.62
N MET A 176 -2.25 6.92 24.54
CA MET A 176 -2.71 5.57 24.21
C MET A 176 -4.08 5.58 23.54
N ALA A 177 -5.03 6.37 24.05
CA ALA A 177 -6.36 6.50 23.46
C ALA A 177 -6.29 7.02 22.00
N TRP A 178 -5.46 8.04 21.75
CA TRP A 178 -5.21 8.55 20.41
C TRP A 178 -4.57 7.49 19.50
N MET A 179 -3.56 6.76 19.98
CA MET A 179 -2.88 5.72 19.22
C MET A 179 -3.83 4.55 18.85
N GLU A 180 -4.75 4.18 19.74
CA GLU A 180 -5.73 3.13 19.48
C GLU A 180 -6.78 3.56 18.47
N LYS A 181 -7.19 4.83 18.49
CA LYS A 181 -8.22 5.40 17.63
C LYS A 181 -7.84 5.43 16.14
N TYR A 182 -6.57 5.68 15.82
CA TYR A 182 -6.11 5.85 14.44
C TYR A 182 -5.30 4.65 13.93
N PRO A 183 -5.33 4.37 12.59
CA PRO A 183 -4.50 3.33 11.99
C PRO A 183 -3.00 3.55 12.24
N ALA A 184 -2.25 2.46 12.36
CA ALA A 184 -0.79 2.49 12.64
C ALA A 184 -0.01 3.37 11.67
N GLN A 185 -0.37 3.31 10.39
CA GLN A 185 0.22 4.16 9.34
C GLN A 185 0.02 5.65 9.65
N LEU A 186 -1.19 6.05 10.03
CA LEU A 186 -1.53 7.45 10.29
C LEU A 186 -0.96 7.94 11.63
N VAL A 187 -0.91 7.09 12.64
CA VAL A 187 -0.25 7.37 13.92
C VAL A 187 1.21 7.72 13.67
N THR A 188 1.91 6.95 12.87
CA THR A 188 3.30 7.22 12.52
C THR A 188 3.46 8.51 11.72
N LEU A 189 2.63 8.73 10.68
CA LEU A 189 2.67 9.94 9.88
C LEU A 189 2.38 11.20 10.72
N ALA A 190 1.43 11.12 11.65
CA ALA A 190 1.11 12.25 12.55
C ALA A 190 2.30 12.63 13.42
N ILE A 191 3.02 11.65 13.97
CA ILE A 191 4.26 11.89 14.74
C ILE A 191 5.36 12.50 13.86
N GLN A 192 5.50 12.04 12.61
CA GLN A 192 6.48 12.59 11.65
C GLN A 192 6.15 14.04 11.29
N VAL A 193 4.89 14.38 11.07
CA VAL A 193 4.43 15.76 10.83
C VAL A 193 4.67 16.63 12.05
N ALA A 194 4.30 16.17 13.25
CA ALA A 194 4.48 16.91 14.50
C ALA A 194 5.97 17.19 14.78
N TRP A 195 6.82 16.17 14.59
CA TRP A 195 8.27 16.32 14.75
C TRP A 195 8.86 17.33 13.77
N THR A 196 8.52 17.24 12.48
CA THR A 196 8.99 18.18 11.45
C THR A 196 8.63 19.60 11.82
N GLY A 197 7.37 19.84 12.19
CA GLY A 197 6.88 21.17 12.60
C GLY A 197 7.57 21.69 13.87
N ALA A 198 7.78 20.83 14.87
CA ALA A 198 8.43 21.23 16.13
C ALA A 198 9.90 21.62 15.94
N VAL A 199 10.66 20.86 15.13
CA VAL A 199 12.06 21.15 14.80
C VAL A 199 12.15 22.48 14.03
N GLU A 200 11.33 22.67 13.00
CA GLU A 200 11.34 23.92 12.22
C GLU A 200 10.87 25.13 13.03
N THR A 201 9.94 24.95 13.97
CA THR A 201 9.56 26.02 14.91
C THR A 201 10.74 26.45 15.79
N SER A 202 11.57 25.50 16.25
CA SER A 202 12.80 25.81 16.99
C SER A 202 13.77 26.65 16.14
N PHE A 203 13.96 26.28 14.87
CA PHE A 203 14.81 27.02 13.94
C PHE A 203 14.29 28.44 13.65
N GLN A 204 12.96 28.60 13.50
CA GLN A 204 12.34 29.92 13.33
C GLN A 204 12.58 30.84 14.53
N GLN A 205 12.75 30.27 15.73
CA GLN A 205 13.11 30.97 16.95
C GLN A 205 14.64 31.20 17.09
N GLY A 206 15.44 30.75 16.10
CA GLY A 206 16.91 30.83 16.13
C GLY A 206 17.55 29.91 17.17
N SER A 207 16.86 28.86 17.61
CA SER A 207 17.32 27.93 18.63
C SER A 207 17.54 26.51 18.05
N THR A 208 18.38 25.74 18.75
CA THR A 208 18.52 24.29 18.52
C THR A 208 17.24 23.56 18.95
N PRO A 209 16.95 22.36 18.38
CA PRO A 209 15.70 21.65 18.67
C PRO A 209 15.74 20.86 20.00
N ASP A 210 16.03 21.54 21.13
CA ASP A 210 16.08 20.93 22.45
C ASP A 210 14.70 20.55 22.99
N SER A 211 13.69 21.40 22.77
CA SER A 211 12.31 21.12 23.16
C SER A 211 11.74 19.88 22.43
N PRO A 212 11.85 19.74 21.09
CA PRO A 212 11.50 18.52 20.40
C PRO A 212 12.21 17.27 20.94
N LEU A 213 13.50 17.36 21.26
CA LEU A 213 14.26 16.25 21.84
C LEU A 213 13.67 15.79 23.17
N SER A 214 13.31 16.73 24.05
CA SER A 214 12.67 16.44 25.33
C SER A 214 11.33 15.72 25.16
N THR A 215 10.50 16.18 24.22
CA THR A 215 9.19 15.55 23.91
C THR A 215 9.36 14.11 23.40
N ILE A 216 10.33 13.89 22.50
CA ILE A 216 10.64 12.55 21.97
C ILE A 216 11.09 11.61 23.09
N GLN A 217 11.99 12.07 23.99
CA GLN A 217 12.47 11.27 25.09
C GLN A 217 11.34 10.85 26.03
N LYS A 218 10.42 11.78 26.35
CA LYS A 218 9.24 11.47 27.15
C LYS A 218 8.32 10.45 26.46
N GLY A 219 8.10 10.58 25.16
CA GLY A 219 7.34 9.61 24.38
C GLY A 219 7.95 8.19 24.41
N LEU A 220 9.28 8.11 24.32
CA LEU A 220 10.00 6.82 24.43
C LEU A 220 9.87 6.20 25.84
N GLU A 221 9.95 7.01 26.89
CA GLU A 221 9.74 6.56 28.28
C GLU A 221 8.33 5.99 28.46
N LEU A 222 7.31 6.70 28.02
CA LEU A 222 5.92 6.23 28.08
C LEU A 222 5.72 4.90 27.32
N LEU A 223 6.25 4.80 26.11
CA LEU A 223 6.11 3.58 25.31
C LEU A 223 6.90 2.41 25.90
N ALA A 224 8.04 2.66 26.55
CA ALA A 224 8.82 1.63 27.22
C ALA A 224 8.01 1.00 28.39
N ASP A 225 7.30 1.82 29.16
CA ASP A 225 6.42 1.34 30.23
C ASP A 225 5.23 0.55 29.68
N VAL A 226 4.61 1.04 28.59
CA VAL A 226 3.44 0.41 27.95
C VAL A 226 3.77 -0.98 27.38
N VAL A 227 4.93 -1.12 26.72
CA VAL A 227 5.31 -2.40 26.08
C VAL A 227 5.51 -3.54 27.08
N LEU A 228 5.78 -3.21 28.35
CA LEU A 228 5.90 -4.19 29.44
C LEU A 228 4.55 -4.72 29.91
N THR A 229 3.43 -4.11 29.52
CA THR A 229 2.08 -4.56 29.86
C THR A 229 1.51 -5.55 28.86
N GLU A 230 0.39 -6.18 29.16
CA GLU A 230 -0.37 -6.97 28.20
C GLU A 230 -1.10 -6.04 27.23
N LEU A 231 -0.78 -6.16 25.96
CA LEU A 231 -1.36 -5.37 24.87
C LEU A 231 -1.99 -6.27 23.81
N ALA A 232 -3.07 -5.79 23.20
CA ALA A 232 -3.59 -6.39 21.97
C ALA A 232 -2.49 -6.43 20.88
N PRO A 233 -2.44 -7.47 20.02
CA PRO A 233 -1.36 -7.64 19.04
C PRO A 233 -1.16 -6.42 18.12
N VAL A 234 -2.25 -5.79 17.67
CA VAL A 234 -2.18 -4.59 16.82
C VAL A 234 -1.63 -3.40 17.59
N THR A 235 -2.09 -3.17 18.83
CA THR A 235 -1.59 -2.09 19.69
C THR A 235 -0.11 -2.26 20.00
N ARG A 236 0.34 -3.49 20.29
CA ARG A 236 1.76 -3.79 20.49
C ARG A 236 2.60 -3.41 19.27
N ARG A 237 2.17 -3.78 18.06
CA ARG A 237 2.86 -3.41 16.82
C ARG A 237 2.87 -1.90 16.59
N LYS A 238 1.79 -1.19 16.91
CA LYS A 238 1.78 0.28 16.85
C LYS A 238 2.84 0.89 17.77
N CYS A 239 2.98 0.38 18.99
CA CYS A 239 4.03 0.79 19.92
C CYS A 239 5.43 0.52 19.35
N GLU A 240 5.67 -0.66 18.79
CA GLU A 240 6.95 -1.03 18.16
C GLU A 240 7.30 -0.09 16.98
N HIS A 241 6.32 0.24 16.14
CA HIS A 241 6.49 1.21 15.05
C HIS A 241 6.85 2.59 15.57
N LEU A 242 6.15 3.07 16.61
CA LEU A 242 6.43 4.37 17.20
C LEU A 242 7.78 4.42 17.89
N ILE A 243 8.16 3.37 18.63
CA ILE A 243 9.50 3.29 19.24
C ILE A 243 10.58 3.39 18.17
N THR A 244 10.43 2.65 17.06
CA THR A 244 11.39 2.68 15.96
C THR A 244 11.50 4.09 15.36
N GLU A 245 10.37 4.76 15.15
CA GLU A 245 10.31 6.13 14.62
C GLU A 245 10.92 7.15 15.60
N LEU A 246 10.50 7.11 16.87
CA LEU A 246 10.98 8.05 17.88
C LEU A 246 12.47 7.89 18.18
N VAL A 247 13.02 6.66 18.13
CA VAL A 247 14.46 6.43 18.24
C VAL A 247 15.22 7.13 17.12
N HIS A 248 14.74 6.98 15.86
CA HIS A 248 15.33 7.69 14.73
C HIS A 248 15.24 9.21 14.91
N GLN A 249 14.06 9.74 15.22
CA GLN A 249 13.86 11.18 15.47
C GLN A 249 14.74 11.71 16.60
N ARG A 250 14.89 10.94 17.69
CA ARG A 250 15.79 11.28 18.80
C ARG A 250 17.24 11.40 18.34
N ASP A 251 17.71 10.44 17.56
CA ASP A 251 19.12 10.39 17.17
C ASP A 251 19.45 11.49 16.16
N VAL A 252 18.52 11.80 15.22
CA VAL A 252 18.64 12.95 14.31
C VAL A 252 18.65 14.25 15.11
N THR A 253 17.66 14.46 15.99
CA THR A 253 17.51 15.71 16.75
C THR A 253 18.71 15.93 17.70
N ARG A 254 19.22 14.85 18.32
CA ARG A 254 20.45 14.90 19.13
C ARG A 254 21.65 15.32 18.31
N THR A 255 21.79 14.80 17.09
CA THR A 255 22.89 15.16 16.19
C THR A 255 22.80 16.63 15.78
N LEU A 256 21.59 17.15 15.45
CA LEU A 256 21.37 18.55 15.15
C LEU A 256 21.76 19.46 16.33
N ASN A 257 21.39 19.07 17.56
CA ASN A 257 21.76 19.84 18.76
C ASN A 257 23.27 19.83 19.00
N GLN A 258 23.94 18.67 18.86
CA GLN A 258 25.38 18.55 19.02
C GLN A 258 26.16 19.39 17.99
N GLN A 259 25.64 19.53 16.79
CA GLN A 259 26.22 20.36 15.73
C GLN A 259 25.84 21.84 15.83
N GLY A 260 24.97 22.22 16.77
CA GLY A 260 24.51 23.61 16.95
C GLY A 260 23.66 24.08 15.77
N VAL A 261 22.93 23.19 15.10
CA VAL A 261 22.08 23.55 13.96
C VAL A 261 20.85 24.32 14.46
N SER A 262 20.69 25.55 13.96
CA SER A 262 19.56 26.43 14.27
C SER A 262 18.95 27.08 13.03
N ASP A 263 19.22 26.53 11.85
CA ASP A 263 18.77 27.05 10.56
C ASP A 263 18.09 25.90 9.75
N ASN A 264 16.90 26.19 9.25
CA ASN A 264 16.13 25.26 8.42
C ASN A 264 16.77 24.98 7.04
N MET A 265 17.74 25.82 6.61
CA MET A 265 18.49 25.63 5.37
C MET A 265 19.76 24.80 5.56
N ALA A 266 20.09 24.43 6.80
CA ALA A 266 21.25 23.59 7.08
C ALA A 266 21.12 22.20 6.42
N PHE A 267 22.17 21.77 5.71
CA PHE A 267 22.13 20.46 5.01
C PHE A 267 21.89 19.29 5.96
N ALA A 268 22.37 19.37 7.20
CA ALA A 268 22.11 18.36 8.23
C ALA A 268 20.61 18.12 8.50
N TRP A 269 19.77 19.13 8.29
CA TRP A 269 18.32 19.04 8.34
C TRP A 269 17.70 18.71 6.99
N LEU A 270 18.14 19.36 5.92
CA LEU A 270 17.55 19.23 4.58
C LEU A 270 17.59 17.80 4.04
N TYR A 271 18.64 17.04 4.34
CA TYR A 271 18.73 15.66 3.84
C TYR A 271 17.84 14.66 4.59
N GLN A 272 17.22 15.06 5.72
CA GLN A 272 16.23 14.27 6.42
C GLN A 272 14.91 14.24 5.68
N MET A 273 14.15 13.14 5.84
CA MET A 273 12.80 13.03 5.33
C MET A 273 11.85 13.86 6.21
N ARG A 274 11.25 14.90 5.64
CA ARG A 274 10.43 15.91 6.33
C ARG A 274 9.01 15.86 5.80
N PHE A 275 8.03 15.91 6.72
CA PHE A 275 6.62 15.72 6.43
C PHE A 275 5.84 17.01 6.68
N TYR A 276 5.19 17.53 5.65
CA TYR A 276 4.45 18.80 5.72
C TYR A 276 2.97 18.56 5.44
N LEU A 277 2.13 18.88 6.43
CA LEU A 277 0.68 18.75 6.33
C LEU A 277 0.04 20.13 6.10
N ASP A 278 -0.73 20.27 5.04
CA ASP A 278 -1.62 21.39 4.77
C ASP A 278 -3.08 20.95 4.99
N ALA A 279 -3.57 21.13 6.21
CA ALA A 279 -4.95 20.76 6.56
C ALA A 279 -6.01 21.61 5.83
N GLY A 280 -5.63 22.74 5.22
CA GLY A 280 -6.49 23.63 4.45
C GLY A 280 -6.51 23.32 2.94
N ALA A 281 -5.80 22.29 2.49
CA ALA A 281 -5.73 21.92 1.07
C ALA A 281 -7.13 21.67 0.47
N ALA A 282 -7.41 22.30 -0.68
CA ALA A 282 -8.69 22.13 -1.36
C ALA A 282 -8.98 20.69 -1.78
N ASN A 283 -7.92 19.92 -2.09
CA ASN A 283 -7.99 18.48 -2.32
C ASN A 283 -7.36 17.75 -1.13
N PRO A 284 -8.10 16.93 -0.37
CA PRO A 284 -7.55 16.18 0.75
C PRO A 284 -6.34 15.29 0.37
N LEU A 285 -6.30 14.76 -0.84
CA LEU A 285 -5.19 13.92 -1.31
C LEU A 285 -3.88 14.70 -1.48
N GLY A 286 -3.92 16.02 -1.62
CA GLY A 286 -2.75 16.89 -1.69
C GLY A 286 -2.31 17.45 -0.34
N CYS A 287 -2.94 17.06 0.78
CA CYS A 287 -2.66 17.67 2.08
C CYS A 287 -1.29 17.30 2.67
N LEU A 288 -0.69 16.18 2.29
CA LEU A 288 0.61 15.73 2.82
C LEU A 288 1.67 15.73 1.72
N SER A 289 2.76 16.45 1.95
CA SER A 289 3.96 16.42 1.12
C SER A 289 5.18 15.96 1.92
N ILE A 290 6.03 15.15 1.28
CA ILE A 290 7.28 14.65 1.84
C ILE A 290 8.43 15.31 1.10
N ARG A 291 9.38 15.89 1.85
CA ARG A 291 10.54 16.55 1.26
C ARG A 291 11.84 15.92 1.74
N VAL A 292 12.74 15.70 0.79
CA VAL A 292 14.10 15.22 1.03
C VAL A 292 15.04 16.09 0.19
N SER A 293 15.94 16.83 0.83
CA SER A 293 16.73 17.87 0.18
C SER A 293 15.84 18.90 -0.52
N ASP A 294 15.97 19.08 -1.81
CA ASP A 294 15.22 19.99 -2.68
C ASP A 294 14.04 19.32 -3.40
N THR A 295 13.91 18.01 -3.26
CA THR A 295 12.82 17.24 -3.87
C THR A 295 11.57 17.22 -2.99
N SER A 296 10.37 17.24 -3.62
CA SER A 296 9.09 17.20 -2.93
C SER A 296 8.13 16.25 -3.60
N PHE A 297 7.59 15.31 -2.84
CA PHE A 297 6.65 14.30 -3.30
C PHE A 297 5.31 14.41 -2.58
N PRO A 298 4.17 14.29 -3.29
CA PRO A 298 2.89 14.08 -2.63
C PRO A 298 2.85 12.67 -2.02
N TYR A 299 2.09 12.50 -0.94
CA TYR A 299 1.90 11.18 -0.34
C TYR A 299 0.84 10.37 -1.12
N GLY A 300 1.13 9.10 -1.43
CA GLY A 300 0.30 8.28 -2.31
C GLY A 300 -0.96 7.69 -1.70
N TRP A 301 -1.12 7.72 -0.39
CA TRP A 301 -2.31 7.25 0.35
C TRP A 301 -2.67 5.78 0.14
N GLU A 302 -1.72 4.93 -0.25
CA GLU A 302 -1.95 3.49 -0.23
C GLU A 302 -2.03 3.01 1.23
N TYR A 303 -3.04 2.19 1.54
CA TYR A 303 -3.12 1.55 2.85
C TYR A 303 -2.09 0.42 2.96
N LEU A 304 -1.25 0.50 3.96
CA LEU A 304 -0.13 -0.43 4.14
C LEU A 304 -0.40 -1.49 5.24
N GLY A 305 -1.47 -1.32 6.04
CA GLY A 305 -1.70 -2.15 7.23
C GLY A 305 -0.68 -1.87 8.32
N VAL A 306 -0.26 -2.94 9.01
CA VAL A 306 0.71 -2.89 10.12
C VAL A 306 1.91 -3.82 9.82
N PRO A 307 2.65 -3.60 8.70
CA PRO A 307 3.80 -4.42 8.35
C PRO A 307 4.97 -4.15 9.29
N ASP A 308 5.93 -5.09 9.34
CA ASP A 308 7.18 -4.86 10.07
C ASP A 308 7.91 -3.62 9.51
N ARG A 309 8.44 -2.80 10.40
CA ARG A 309 9.12 -1.57 10.06
C ARG A 309 10.63 -1.74 10.08
N LEU A 310 11.32 -1.20 9.07
CA LEU A 310 12.78 -1.15 9.08
C LEU A 310 13.27 -0.11 10.07
N VAL A 311 14.37 -0.47 10.77
CA VAL A 311 15.11 0.48 11.58
C VAL A 311 15.82 1.47 10.64
N GLN A 312 15.58 2.77 10.83
CA GLN A 312 16.28 3.81 10.09
C GLN A 312 17.68 4.02 10.67
N THR A 313 18.67 4.05 9.79
CA THR A 313 20.08 4.26 10.09
C THR A 313 20.63 5.35 9.17
N PRO A 314 21.79 5.96 9.48
CA PRO A 314 22.42 6.91 8.56
C PRO A 314 22.70 6.33 7.16
N LEU A 315 22.80 5.02 7.02
CA LEU A 315 22.94 4.36 5.72
C LEU A 315 21.63 4.38 4.95
N THR A 316 20.52 4.06 5.60
CA THR A 316 19.17 4.13 4.97
C THR A 316 18.80 5.56 4.59
N ASP A 317 19.17 6.56 5.39
CA ASP A 317 18.94 7.97 5.06
C ASP A 317 19.68 8.38 3.78
N ARG A 318 20.92 7.91 3.59
CA ARG A 318 21.66 8.13 2.33
C ARG A 318 21.01 7.42 1.14
N CYS A 319 20.49 6.22 1.34
CA CYS A 319 19.74 5.52 0.30
C CYS A 319 18.48 6.29 -0.10
N TYR A 320 17.72 6.78 0.88
CA TYR A 320 16.54 7.59 0.62
C TYR A 320 16.88 8.87 -0.13
N LEU A 321 17.91 9.62 0.32
CA LEU A 321 18.37 10.81 -0.38
C LEU A 321 18.71 10.51 -1.85
N THR A 322 19.51 9.47 -2.10
CA THR A 322 19.96 9.12 -3.45
C THR A 322 18.81 8.67 -4.33
N LEU A 323 17.94 7.81 -3.82
CA LEU A 323 16.83 7.26 -4.60
C LEU A 323 15.74 8.30 -4.88
N THR A 324 15.44 9.18 -3.92
CA THR A 324 14.46 10.26 -4.12
C THR A 324 14.95 11.29 -5.12
N GLN A 325 16.23 11.67 -5.08
CA GLN A 325 16.81 12.56 -6.09
C GLN A 325 16.83 11.92 -7.49
N ALA A 326 17.16 10.63 -7.58
CA ALA A 326 17.11 9.91 -8.85
C ALA A 326 15.68 9.89 -9.42
N LEU A 327 14.69 9.63 -8.57
CA LEU A 327 13.30 9.57 -8.96
C LEU A 327 12.78 10.95 -9.45
N ASP A 328 13.09 12.02 -8.72
CA ASP A 328 12.71 13.39 -9.09
C ASP A 328 13.30 13.81 -10.46
N THR A 329 14.53 13.39 -10.73
CA THR A 329 15.19 13.62 -12.04
C THR A 329 14.82 12.60 -13.10
N GLN A 330 13.84 11.72 -12.85
CA GLN A 330 13.39 10.64 -13.75
C GLN A 330 14.52 9.66 -14.14
N LEU A 331 15.43 9.40 -13.22
CA LEU A 331 16.50 8.42 -13.34
C LEU A 331 16.19 7.17 -12.51
N GLY A 332 16.66 6.03 -12.98
CA GLY A 332 16.58 4.78 -12.23
C GLY A 332 17.60 4.72 -11.08
N GLY A 333 17.20 4.18 -9.94
CA GLY A 333 18.09 3.87 -8.83
C GLY A 333 18.45 2.38 -8.82
N ALA A 334 19.75 2.05 -8.71
CA ALA A 334 20.23 0.67 -8.64
C ALA A 334 21.04 0.44 -7.35
N PRO A 335 20.42 -0.10 -6.28
CA PRO A 335 21.15 -0.42 -5.07
C PRO A 335 22.00 -1.68 -5.28
N PHE A 336 23.31 -1.56 -5.05
CA PHE A 336 24.26 -2.69 -5.07
C PHE A 336 24.72 -3.03 -3.66
N GLY A 337 24.73 -4.32 -3.34
CA GLY A 337 25.29 -4.81 -2.08
C GLY A 337 25.32 -6.34 -2.02
N PRO A 338 26.18 -6.92 -1.17
CA PRO A 338 26.15 -8.36 -0.89
C PRO A 338 24.81 -8.80 -0.33
N ALA A 339 24.47 -10.08 -0.50
CA ALA A 339 23.24 -10.64 0.08
C ALA A 339 23.22 -10.42 1.61
N GLY A 340 22.08 -9.96 2.13
CA GLY A 340 21.90 -9.70 3.57
C GLY A 340 22.30 -8.30 4.04
N THR A 341 22.80 -7.41 3.19
CA THR A 341 23.19 -6.02 3.56
C THR A 341 22.03 -5.02 3.63
N GLY A 342 20.78 -5.48 3.45
CA GLY A 342 19.60 -4.61 3.52
C GLY A 342 19.33 -3.74 2.29
N GLY A 343 20.18 -3.75 1.24
CA GLY A 343 20.01 -2.94 0.04
C GLY A 343 18.69 -3.20 -0.68
N GLN A 344 18.26 -4.45 -0.77
CA GLN A 344 16.95 -4.82 -1.32
C GLN A 344 15.76 -4.37 -0.44
N LEU A 345 15.96 -4.34 0.88
CA LEU A 345 14.94 -3.88 1.82
C LEU A 345 14.76 -2.36 1.69
N GLY A 346 15.83 -1.58 1.60
CA GLY A 346 15.77 -0.14 1.38
C GLY A 346 15.00 0.22 0.12
N SER A 347 15.28 -0.44 -1.01
CA SER A 347 14.57 -0.21 -2.27
C SER A 347 13.10 -0.65 -2.25
N LYS A 348 12.76 -1.68 -1.49
CA LYS A 348 11.37 -2.17 -1.35
C LYS A 348 10.49 -1.22 -0.54
N TYR A 349 11.06 -0.49 0.43
CA TYR A 349 10.28 0.40 1.30
C TYR A 349 10.30 1.86 0.84
N THR A 350 11.25 2.28 0.00
CA THR A 350 11.23 3.61 -0.62
C THR A 350 9.96 3.84 -1.45
N PRO A 351 9.49 2.90 -2.29
CA PRO A 351 8.23 3.06 -3.02
C PRO A 351 6.98 3.13 -2.14
N SER A 352 6.96 2.52 -0.95
CA SER A 352 5.75 2.53 -0.11
C SER A 352 5.36 3.92 0.40
N TYR A 353 6.30 4.87 0.43
CA TYR A 353 6.01 6.28 0.70
C TYR A 353 5.72 7.09 -0.56
N LEU A 354 6.10 6.57 -1.74
CA LEU A 354 6.13 7.28 -3.02
C LEU A 354 5.29 6.57 -4.11
N HIS A 355 4.30 5.78 -3.74
CA HIS A 355 3.61 4.78 -4.57
C HIS A 355 2.73 5.31 -5.71
N ASP A 356 2.94 6.51 -6.22
CA ASP A 356 2.15 7.09 -7.32
C ASP A 356 3.01 7.68 -8.46
N PHE A 357 4.16 7.05 -8.78
CA PHE A 357 4.92 7.43 -9.96
C PHE A 357 4.86 6.32 -11.04
N GLU A 358 3.66 6.09 -11.61
CA GLU A 358 3.43 5.53 -12.94
C GLU A 358 2.38 6.36 -13.68
#